data_cb037840bac958a918915a7af07fa8c4
#
_entry.id   cb037840bac958a918915a7af07fa8c4
#
_cell.length_a   1.000
_cell.length_b   1.000
_cell.length_c   1.000
_cell.angle_alpha   90.00
_cell.angle_beta   90.00
_cell.angle_gamma   90.00
#
_symmetry.space_group_name_H-M   'P 1'
#
loop_
_entity.id
_entity.type
_entity.pdbx_description
1 polymer ?
#
loop_
_entity_poly.entity_id
_entity_poly.type
_entity_poly.pdbx_seq_one_letter_code
_entity_poly.pdbx_strand_id
1 'polypeptide(L)'
;MSYKLYDVEDFASDATFRKWVLNPDEESNYFWERWIISNPEKKHDIEKAILIVKAISFEEVDFKGNEKQRLYKRIENTVHSKELTNDTIGSTHIYPINAPHPSSSSSNFFSRSIFYRIASILIGTLIIAYAVIYLQNKEENPEQSEPIISLIEKEIFKGQKMTIYLPDGSIVNLNSSSKITYPEKFSGDTREVELTGEAFFEVAKDSLRPFIVKSDGLTTNVLGTSFNIRSYPDMDIISVSLVTGKVLINSPGEEPVTLAPGESAGLNRKTGEIAISMFDYKKDIAWKDGLLFFQETRIQEVFKKLEQWYGVTIITKNIPSGIKPINGSFNDEYLNNVLLSLGHAVNFDYKINGNEVYVQFK
;
A
#
# COMPACT_ATOMS: atom_id res chain seq x y z
N MET A 1 27.56 -4.09 -29.94
CA MET A 1 26.12 -4.26 -29.74
C MET A 1 25.53 -2.95 -29.29
N SER A 2 24.38 -2.57 -29.79
CA SER A 2 23.79 -1.26 -29.44
C SER A 2 22.80 -1.43 -28.28
N TYR A 3 23.23 -1.21 -27.04
CA TYR A 3 22.39 -1.21 -25.84
C TYR A 3 21.23 -0.17 -25.87
N LYS A 4 21.22 0.71 -26.88
CA LYS A 4 20.13 1.68 -27.08
C LYS A 4 18.77 1.04 -27.40
N LEU A 5 18.78 -0.15 -27.95
CA LEU A 5 17.57 -0.90 -28.31
C LEU A 5 17.09 -1.85 -27.20
N TYR A 6 17.87 -1.98 -26.12
CA TYR A 6 17.55 -2.87 -25.02
C TYR A 6 16.36 -2.33 -24.22
N ASP A 7 15.44 -3.21 -23.87
CA ASP A 7 14.43 -2.97 -22.83
C ASP A 7 14.92 -3.48 -21.45
N VAL A 8 14.04 -3.47 -20.47
CA VAL A 8 14.35 -3.89 -19.10
C VAL A 8 14.77 -5.36 -19.02
N GLU A 9 14.12 -6.22 -19.82
CA GLU A 9 14.39 -7.68 -19.83
C GLU A 9 15.70 -7.98 -20.54
N ASP A 10 16.01 -7.25 -21.60
CA ASP A 10 17.27 -7.37 -22.34
C ASP A 10 18.46 -7.01 -21.45
N PHE A 11 18.40 -5.90 -20.72
CA PHE A 11 19.43 -5.53 -19.74
C PHE A 11 19.55 -6.57 -18.63
N ALA A 12 18.45 -7.02 -18.05
CA ALA A 12 18.47 -8.01 -16.97
C ALA A 12 19.01 -9.37 -17.41
N SER A 13 18.91 -9.70 -18.71
CA SER A 13 19.40 -10.95 -19.31
C SER A 13 20.84 -10.85 -19.80
N ASP A 14 21.37 -9.64 -20.03
CA ASP A 14 22.73 -9.43 -20.54
C ASP A 14 23.80 -9.82 -19.52
N ALA A 15 24.73 -10.67 -19.92
CA ALA A 15 25.76 -11.21 -19.05
C ALA A 15 26.73 -10.14 -18.51
N THR A 16 27.05 -9.12 -19.33
CA THR A 16 27.97 -8.03 -18.94
C THR A 16 27.30 -7.06 -17.99
N PHE A 17 26.02 -6.77 -18.22
CA PHE A 17 25.20 -5.97 -17.31
C PHE A 17 25.02 -6.67 -15.96
N ARG A 18 24.66 -7.96 -15.96
CA ARG A 18 24.53 -8.76 -14.73
C ARG A 18 25.85 -8.84 -13.95
N LYS A 19 26.97 -9.02 -14.62
CA LYS A 19 28.29 -9.00 -13.99
C LYS A 19 28.54 -7.66 -13.29
N TRP A 20 28.26 -6.55 -13.95
CA TRP A 20 28.41 -5.23 -13.38
C TRP A 20 27.52 -5.02 -12.14
N VAL A 21 26.26 -5.45 -12.20
CA VAL A 21 25.32 -5.27 -11.08
C VAL A 21 25.68 -6.12 -9.85
N LEU A 22 26.19 -7.35 -10.07
CA LEU A 22 26.47 -8.32 -8.99
C LEU A 22 27.89 -8.24 -8.46
N ASN A 23 28.87 -8.02 -9.32
CA ASN A 23 30.30 -8.00 -8.99
C ASN A 23 30.98 -6.88 -9.81
N PRO A 24 30.76 -5.61 -9.48
CA PRO A 24 31.32 -4.48 -10.21
C PRO A 24 32.86 -4.45 -10.08
N ASP A 25 33.53 -4.24 -11.22
CA ASP A 25 34.96 -3.92 -11.29
C ASP A 25 35.16 -2.51 -11.87
N GLU A 26 36.38 -1.96 -11.80
CA GLU A 26 36.66 -0.59 -12.27
C GLU A 26 36.28 -0.38 -13.75
N GLU A 27 36.52 -1.38 -14.59
CA GLU A 27 36.25 -1.30 -16.04
C GLU A 27 34.75 -1.28 -16.32
N SER A 28 33.97 -2.17 -15.69
CA SER A 28 32.53 -2.24 -15.85
C SER A 28 31.83 -1.03 -15.25
N ASN A 29 32.28 -0.53 -14.10
CA ASN A 29 31.76 0.72 -13.51
C ASN A 29 31.97 1.90 -14.45
N TYR A 30 33.20 2.10 -14.93
CA TYR A 30 33.51 3.19 -15.84
C TYR A 30 32.67 3.13 -17.13
N PHE A 31 32.50 1.92 -17.68
CA PHE A 31 31.69 1.73 -18.89
C PHE A 31 30.21 2.06 -18.65
N TRP A 32 29.57 1.46 -17.64
CA TRP A 32 28.15 1.60 -17.42
C TRP A 32 27.74 2.99 -16.91
N GLU A 33 28.50 3.59 -16.01
CA GLU A 33 28.27 4.97 -15.55
C GLU A 33 28.34 5.97 -16.71
N ARG A 34 29.37 5.87 -17.56
CA ARG A 34 29.50 6.72 -18.71
C ARG A 34 28.40 6.49 -19.76
N TRP A 35 28.00 5.23 -19.93
CA TRP A 35 26.93 4.89 -20.86
C TRP A 35 25.58 5.44 -20.39
N ILE A 36 25.26 5.36 -19.10
CA ILE A 36 24.04 5.93 -18.50
C ILE A 36 24.00 7.45 -18.67
N ILE A 37 25.12 8.14 -18.40
CA ILE A 37 25.23 9.58 -18.61
C ILE A 37 24.97 9.97 -20.08
N SER A 38 25.43 9.12 -21.01
CA SER A 38 25.27 9.37 -22.46
C SER A 38 23.90 8.98 -23.01
N ASN A 39 23.08 8.24 -22.26
CA ASN A 39 21.77 7.75 -22.66
C ASN A 39 20.74 7.93 -21.53
N PRO A 40 20.42 9.18 -21.16
CA PRO A 40 19.56 9.48 -20.00
C PRO A 40 18.13 8.93 -20.15
N GLU A 41 17.67 8.73 -21.38
CA GLU A 41 16.38 8.11 -21.71
C GLU A 41 16.27 6.65 -21.26
N LYS A 42 17.42 5.95 -21.11
CA LYS A 42 17.49 4.56 -20.67
C LYS A 42 17.72 4.37 -19.17
N LYS A 43 17.91 5.45 -18.43
CA LYS A 43 18.19 5.40 -17.00
C LYS A 43 17.13 4.61 -16.23
N HIS A 44 15.87 4.82 -16.53
CA HIS A 44 14.75 4.13 -15.88
C HIS A 44 14.70 2.63 -16.18
N ASP A 45 14.98 2.24 -17.44
CA ASP A 45 15.05 0.82 -17.83
C ASP A 45 16.19 0.11 -17.10
N ILE A 46 17.34 0.77 -16.99
CA ILE A 46 18.51 0.27 -16.25
C ILE A 46 18.23 0.11 -14.75
N GLU A 47 17.61 1.10 -14.11
CA GLU A 47 17.26 1.04 -12.70
C GLU A 47 16.34 -0.16 -12.40
N LYS A 48 15.35 -0.41 -13.26
CA LYS A 48 14.49 -1.59 -13.15
C LYS A 48 15.25 -2.89 -13.37
N ALA A 49 16.12 -2.94 -14.38
CA ALA A 49 16.93 -4.12 -14.66
C ALA A 49 17.88 -4.46 -13.50
N ILE A 50 18.48 -3.46 -12.85
CA ILE A 50 19.29 -3.65 -11.63
C ILE A 50 18.47 -4.32 -10.52
N LEU A 51 17.24 -3.89 -10.31
CA LEU A 51 16.35 -4.48 -9.29
C LEU A 51 16.03 -5.94 -9.60
N ILE A 52 15.74 -6.26 -10.88
CA ILE A 52 15.47 -7.63 -11.34
C ILE A 52 16.71 -8.52 -11.13
N VAL A 53 17.89 -8.07 -11.55
CA VAL A 53 19.12 -8.84 -11.40
C VAL A 53 19.45 -9.12 -9.95
N LYS A 54 19.29 -8.13 -9.06
CA LYS A 54 19.48 -8.29 -7.61
C LYS A 54 18.43 -9.23 -7.01
N ALA A 55 17.16 -9.16 -7.40
CA ALA A 55 16.11 -10.05 -6.91
C ALA A 55 16.36 -11.52 -7.28
N ILE A 56 16.78 -11.78 -8.52
CA ILE A 56 17.08 -13.14 -9.00
C ILE A 56 18.32 -13.73 -8.31
N SER A 57 19.30 -12.91 -7.94
CA SER A 57 20.53 -13.38 -7.27
C SER A 57 20.34 -13.76 -5.80
N PHE A 58 19.21 -13.40 -5.18
CA PHE A 58 18.87 -13.83 -3.81
C PHE A 58 18.31 -15.27 -3.75
N GLU A 59 18.04 -15.94 -4.88
CA GLU A 59 17.46 -17.28 -4.96
C GLU A 59 18.46 -18.41 -5.27
N GLU A 60 19.76 -18.23 -5.09
CA GLU A 60 20.67 -19.39 -4.93
C GLU A 60 20.60 -19.91 -3.48
N VAL A 61 19.46 -20.48 -3.12
CA VAL A 61 19.38 -21.41 -1.99
C VAL A 61 20.09 -22.69 -2.42
N ASP A 62 21.25 -22.93 -1.84
CA ASP A 62 22.04 -24.15 -2.01
C ASP A 62 21.25 -25.36 -1.47
N PHE A 63 20.52 -26.02 -2.36
CA PHE A 63 19.80 -27.26 -2.06
C PHE A 63 20.81 -28.40 -1.90
N LYS A 64 21.19 -28.70 -0.66
CA LYS A 64 22.02 -29.87 -0.33
C LYS A 64 21.36 -31.16 -0.82
N GLY A 65 21.99 -31.74 -1.84
CA GLY A 65 21.98 -33.15 -2.25
C GLY A 65 20.64 -33.77 -2.58
N ASN A 66 19.68 -34.04 -1.80
CA ASN A 66 18.49 -34.89 -2.09
C ASN A 66 17.14 -34.15 -2.13
N GLU A 67 17.08 -32.86 -1.86
CA GLU A 67 15.83 -32.10 -1.81
C GLU A 67 15.31 -31.73 -3.19
N LYS A 68 16.21 -31.49 -4.14
CA LYS A 68 15.87 -31.18 -5.54
C LYS A 68 15.13 -32.36 -6.19
N GLN A 69 15.56 -33.59 -5.95
CA GLN A 69 14.91 -34.81 -6.46
C GLN A 69 13.55 -35.07 -5.78
N ARG A 70 13.40 -34.72 -4.49
CA ARG A 70 12.11 -34.83 -3.78
C ARG A 70 11.10 -33.80 -4.27
N LEU A 71 11.55 -32.60 -4.64
CA LEU A 71 10.68 -31.55 -5.18
C LEU A 71 10.20 -31.93 -6.58
N TYR A 72 11.09 -32.43 -7.46
CA TYR A 72 10.72 -32.93 -8.78
C TYR A 72 9.71 -34.07 -8.71
N LYS A 73 9.90 -35.06 -7.83
CA LYS A 73 8.94 -36.16 -7.64
C LYS A 73 7.58 -35.68 -7.11
N ARG A 74 7.54 -34.64 -6.28
CA ARG A 74 6.27 -34.05 -5.81
C ARG A 74 5.51 -33.35 -6.93
N ILE A 75 6.21 -32.62 -7.78
CA ILE A 75 5.60 -31.91 -8.94
C ILE A 75 5.08 -32.94 -9.95
N GLU A 76 5.86 -33.96 -10.28
CA GLU A 76 5.48 -35.02 -11.21
C GLU A 76 4.25 -35.81 -10.72
N ASN A 77 4.17 -36.13 -9.43
CA ASN A 77 3.00 -36.80 -8.85
C ASN A 77 1.75 -35.90 -8.80
N THR A 78 1.91 -34.57 -8.71
CA THR A 78 0.78 -33.62 -8.71
C THR A 78 0.23 -33.39 -10.12
N VAL A 79 1.07 -33.46 -11.13
CA VAL A 79 0.68 -33.37 -12.55
C VAL A 79 -0.04 -34.66 -13.00
N HIS A 80 0.46 -35.83 -12.61
CA HIS A 80 -0.15 -37.12 -12.95
C HIS A 80 -1.49 -37.38 -12.24
N SER A 81 -1.70 -36.80 -11.05
CA SER A 81 -2.96 -36.96 -10.33
C SER A 81 -4.11 -36.10 -10.88
N LYS A 82 -3.84 -35.14 -11.75
CA LYS A 82 -4.85 -34.30 -12.43
C LYS A 82 -5.35 -34.88 -13.76
N GLU A 83 -4.67 -35.87 -14.31
CA GLU A 83 -5.08 -36.52 -15.59
C GLU A 83 -5.99 -37.74 -15.42
N LEU A 84 -6.31 -38.16 -14.18
CA LEU A 84 -7.08 -39.40 -13.91
C LEU A 84 -8.50 -39.17 -13.38
N THR A 85 -9.07 -37.98 -13.53
CA THR A 85 -10.46 -37.73 -13.11
C THR A 85 -11.37 -37.18 -14.21
N ASN A 86 -11.17 -37.60 -15.44
CA ASN A 86 -12.16 -37.45 -16.50
C ASN A 86 -12.27 -38.75 -17.25
N ASP A 87 -13.19 -39.62 -16.82
CA ASP A 87 -13.98 -40.56 -17.63
C ASP A 87 -14.66 -41.55 -16.71
N THR A 88 -15.94 -41.42 -16.48
CA THR A 88 -16.92 -42.51 -16.59
C THR A 88 -18.32 -41.97 -16.37
N ILE A 89 -18.97 -41.71 -17.48
CA ILE A 89 -20.45 -41.65 -17.59
C ILE A 89 -20.90 -43.03 -18.08
N GLY A 90 -21.92 -43.56 -17.42
CA GLY A 90 -22.77 -44.57 -18.08
C GLY A 90 -22.89 -45.89 -17.38
N SER A 91 -24.02 -46.14 -16.75
CA SER A 91 -25.00 -47.16 -17.25
C SER A 91 -26.14 -47.32 -16.26
N THR A 92 -27.31 -47.02 -16.75
CA THR A 92 -28.62 -47.33 -16.18
C THR A 92 -28.85 -48.82 -16.18
N HIS A 93 -29.19 -49.39 -15.04
CA HIS A 93 -29.82 -50.71 -14.97
C HIS A 93 -31.30 -50.57 -14.57
N ILE A 94 -32.15 -50.96 -15.51
CA ILE A 94 -33.59 -51.13 -15.40
C ILE A 94 -33.83 -52.56 -14.87
N TYR A 95 -34.63 -52.73 -13.81
CA TYR A 95 -35.18 -54.00 -13.37
C TYR A 95 -36.70 -54.00 -13.50
N PRO A 96 -37.30 -55.15 -13.92
CA PRO A 96 -38.72 -55.20 -14.28
C PRO A 96 -39.61 -55.47 -13.07
N ILE A 97 -40.85 -54.95 -13.23
CA ILE A 97 -41.99 -55.14 -12.36
C ILE A 97 -42.55 -56.53 -12.57
N ASN A 98 -42.82 -57.25 -11.48
CA ASN A 98 -43.79 -58.32 -11.46
C ASN A 98 -44.57 -58.34 -10.14
N ALA A 99 -45.86 -58.10 -10.24
CA ALA A 99 -46.84 -58.40 -9.18
C ALA A 99 -47.26 -59.85 -9.26
N PRO A 100 -47.69 -60.46 -8.14
CA PRO A 100 -49.13 -60.71 -8.04
C PRO A 100 -49.70 -60.52 -6.62
N HIS A 101 -50.98 -60.17 -6.59
CA HIS A 101 -51.90 -60.33 -5.46
C HIS A 101 -52.21 -61.80 -5.19
N PRO A 102 -52.60 -62.24 -3.90
CA PRO A 102 -54.04 -62.06 -3.54
C PRO A 102 -54.33 -61.86 -2.03
N SER A 103 -55.41 -61.20 -1.80
CA SER A 103 -56.42 -61.25 -0.73
C SER A 103 -56.18 -62.14 0.50
N SER A 104 -56.41 -61.57 1.67
CA SER A 104 -57.41 -62.07 2.62
C SER A 104 -57.69 -61.09 3.76
N SER A 105 -58.94 -60.88 4.01
CA SER A 105 -59.50 -60.08 5.11
C SER A 105 -59.22 -60.67 6.47
N SER A 106 -58.83 -59.83 7.43
CA SER A 106 -59.21 -60.03 8.82
C SER A 106 -59.38 -58.68 9.53
N SER A 107 -60.62 -58.41 9.86
CA SER A 107 -61.07 -57.33 10.70
C SER A 107 -60.48 -57.47 12.11
N ASN A 108 -59.66 -56.56 12.54
CA ASN A 108 -59.36 -56.40 13.96
C ASN A 108 -59.75 -54.99 14.40
N PHE A 109 -60.81 -54.98 15.20
CA PHE A 109 -61.25 -53.83 15.97
C PHE A 109 -60.17 -53.45 16.96
N PHE A 110 -59.24 -52.63 16.58
CA PHE A 110 -58.37 -51.94 17.54
C PHE A 110 -59.15 -50.74 18.10
N SER A 111 -59.38 -50.82 19.40
CA SER A 111 -60.07 -49.80 20.19
C SER A 111 -59.53 -48.40 19.87
N ARG A 112 -60.41 -47.49 19.42
CA ARG A 112 -60.12 -46.10 19.10
C ARG A 112 -59.35 -45.35 20.19
N SER A 113 -59.46 -45.79 21.46
CA SER A 113 -58.76 -45.18 22.60
C SER A 113 -57.27 -45.47 22.63
N ILE A 114 -56.79 -46.59 22.10
CA ILE A 114 -55.37 -46.95 22.03
C ILE A 114 -54.70 -46.13 20.93
N PHE A 115 -55.40 -45.89 19.80
CA PHE A 115 -54.87 -45.08 18.71
C PHE A 115 -54.59 -43.62 19.13
N TYR A 116 -55.47 -43.02 19.92
CA TYR A 116 -55.26 -41.65 20.43
C TYR A 116 -54.13 -41.60 21.47
N ARG A 117 -53.93 -42.63 22.26
CA ARG A 117 -52.80 -42.71 23.23
C ARG A 117 -51.45 -42.85 22.51
N ILE A 118 -51.37 -43.64 21.45
CA ILE A 118 -50.15 -43.82 20.66
C ILE A 118 -49.87 -42.52 19.86
N ALA A 119 -50.90 -41.93 19.25
CA ALA A 119 -50.76 -40.65 18.51
C ALA A 119 -50.28 -39.50 19.43
N SER A 120 -50.79 -39.42 20.67
CA SER A 120 -50.35 -38.36 21.60
C SER A 120 -48.90 -38.55 22.06
N ILE A 121 -48.42 -39.79 22.24
CA ILE A 121 -47.01 -40.08 22.55
C ILE A 121 -46.11 -39.73 21.36
N LEU A 122 -46.49 -40.09 20.14
CA LEU A 122 -45.70 -39.74 18.93
C LEU A 122 -45.62 -38.22 18.70
N ILE A 123 -46.72 -37.50 18.92
CA ILE A 123 -46.71 -36.02 18.83
C ILE A 123 -45.83 -35.43 19.93
N GLY A 124 -45.91 -35.95 21.16
CA GLY A 124 -45.05 -35.53 22.28
C GLY A 124 -43.57 -35.74 22.00
N THR A 125 -43.21 -36.90 21.45
CA THR A 125 -41.77 -37.20 21.10
C THR A 125 -41.31 -36.34 19.95
N LEU A 126 -42.17 -36.03 18.94
CA LEU A 126 -41.85 -35.12 17.84
C LEU A 126 -41.62 -33.68 18.34
N ILE A 127 -42.43 -33.21 19.28
CA ILE A 127 -42.28 -31.86 19.87
C ILE A 127 -40.96 -31.81 20.70
N ILE A 128 -40.68 -32.86 21.46
CA ILE A 128 -39.44 -32.92 22.23
C ILE A 128 -38.21 -33.01 21.31
N ALA A 129 -38.29 -33.83 20.25
CA ALA A 129 -37.21 -33.92 19.26
C ALA A 129 -37.01 -32.60 18.53
N TYR A 130 -38.08 -31.91 18.14
CA TYR A 130 -38.03 -30.56 17.53
C TYR A 130 -37.43 -29.55 18.54
N ALA A 131 -37.85 -29.57 19.80
CA ALA A 131 -37.31 -28.69 20.83
C ALA A 131 -35.82 -28.96 21.08
N VAL A 132 -35.37 -30.21 21.09
CA VAL A 132 -33.94 -30.56 21.23
C VAL A 132 -33.14 -30.08 20.03
N ILE A 133 -33.64 -30.33 18.79
CA ILE A 133 -32.99 -29.86 17.58
C ILE A 133 -32.98 -28.33 17.56
N TYR A 134 -34.04 -27.67 17.95
CA TYR A 134 -34.13 -26.21 18.04
C TYR A 134 -33.16 -25.63 19.08
N LEU A 135 -33.03 -26.26 20.23
CA LEU A 135 -32.07 -25.85 21.25
C LEU A 135 -30.62 -26.15 20.85
N GLN A 136 -30.36 -27.27 20.18
CA GLN A 136 -29.02 -27.59 19.65
C GLN A 136 -28.60 -26.64 18.51
N ASN A 137 -29.55 -26.24 17.66
CA ASN A 137 -29.27 -25.25 16.61
C ASN A 137 -29.21 -23.79 17.13
N LYS A 138 -29.57 -23.56 18.41
CA LYS A 138 -29.47 -22.24 19.04
C LYS A 138 -28.12 -22.06 19.75
N GLU A 139 -27.37 -23.12 19.99
CA GLU A 139 -26.00 -23.07 20.45
C GLU A 139 -25.06 -23.13 19.23
N GLU A 140 -24.30 -22.12 19.02
CA GLU A 140 -23.34 -21.84 17.96
C GLU A 140 -23.92 -21.01 16.80
N ASN A 141 -24.38 -19.81 17.14
CA ASN A 141 -23.85 -18.69 16.40
C ASN A 141 -22.44 -18.50 16.96
N PRO A 142 -21.35 -18.89 16.29
CA PRO A 142 -20.05 -18.40 16.69
C PRO A 142 -20.24 -16.90 16.59
N GLU A 143 -20.16 -16.17 17.73
CA GLU A 143 -19.77 -14.78 17.66
C GLU A 143 -18.69 -14.77 16.59
N GLN A 144 -19.02 -14.23 15.42
CA GLN A 144 -18.01 -13.90 14.44
C GLN A 144 -17.06 -12.98 15.22
N SER A 145 -16.08 -13.58 15.86
CA SER A 145 -14.96 -12.86 16.38
C SER A 145 -14.41 -12.17 15.15
N GLU A 146 -14.76 -10.88 15.00
CA GLU A 146 -14.14 -10.05 13.99
C GLU A 146 -12.65 -10.35 14.11
N PRO A 147 -11.97 -10.70 13.01
CA PRO A 147 -10.56 -11.01 13.06
C PRO A 147 -9.89 -9.82 13.75
N ILE A 148 -9.20 -10.07 14.86
CA ILE A 148 -8.42 -9.04 15.55
C ILE A 148 -7.39 -8.59 14.53
N ILE A 149 -7.68 -7.48 13.83
CA ILE A 149 -6.77 -6.88 12.86
C ILE A 149 -5.66 -6.24 13.69
N SER A 150 -4.50 -6.89 13.72
CA SER A 150 -3.30 -6.29 14.29
C SER A 150 -2.89 -5.10 13.43
N LEU A 151 -2.96 -3.89 14.00
CA LEU A 151 -2.54 -2.66 13.36
C LEU A 151 -1.08 -2.34 13.70
N ILE A 152 -0.32 -1.97 12.70
CA ILE A 152 1.04 -1.46 12.83
C ILE A 152 0.98 0.06 12.71
N GLU A 153 1.51 0.76 13.69
CA GLU A 153 1.68 2.21 13.66
C GLU A 153 3.16 2.54 13.48
N LYS A 154 3.46 3.42 12.55
CA LYS A 154 4.79 4.01 12.32
C LYS A 154 4.67 5.51 12.40
N GLU A 155 5.38 6.09 13.37
CA GLU A 155 5.47 7.53 13.57
C GLU A 155 6.93 7.96 13.46
N ILE A 156 7.17 9.07 12.79
CA ILE A 156 8.50 9.68 12.68
C ILE A 156 8.45 11.14 13.11
N PHE A 157 9.54 11.56 13.72
CA PHE A 157 9.68 12.89 14.28
C PHE A 157 10.24 13.89 13.27
N LYS A 158 10.31 15.16 13.66
CA LYS A 158 10.96 16.23 12.89
C LYS A 158 12.37 15.82 12.48
N GLY A 159 12.77 16.13 11.27
CA GLY A 159 14.11 15.84 10.74
C GLY A 159 14.33 14.40 10.26
N GLN A 160 13.31 13.55 10.33
CA GLN A 160 13.42 12.16 9.91
C GLN A 160 12.54 11.87 8.68
N LYS A 161 12.96 10.92 7.89
CA LYS A 161 12.18 10.32 6.80
C LYS A 161 12.32 8.81 6.86
N MET A 162 11.31 8.07 6.43
CA MET A 162 11.31 6.61 6.48
C MET A 162 10.67 6.02 5.24
N THR A 163 11.27 4.98 4.69
CA THR A 163 10.65 4.14 3.67
C THR A 163 10.06 2.90 4.31
N ILE A 164 8.80 2.61 4.02
CA ILE A 164 8.03 1.49 4.57
C ILE A 164 7.59 0.62 3.40
N TYR A 165 7.81 -0.68 3.52
CA TYR A 165 7.30 -1.69 2.60
C TYR A 165 6.04 -2.31 3.21
N LEU A 166 4.90 -2.11 2.54
CA LEU A 166 3.61 -2.64 2.98
C LEU A 166 3.43 -4.11 2.58
N PRO A 167 2.52 -4.85 3.26
CA PRO A 167 2.31 -6.29 3.03
C PRO A 167 1.85 -6.66 1.61
N ASP A 168 1.32 -5.70 0.84
CA ASP A 168 0.88 -5.87 -0.56
C ASP A 168 1.98 -5.57 -1.58
N GLY A 169 3.20 -5.24 -1.13
CA GLY A 169 4.31 -4.81 -1.98
C GLY A 169 4.31 -3.32 -2.33
N SER A 170 3.36 -2.53 -1.83
CA SER A 170 3.38 -1.08 -1.96
C SER A 170 4.52 -0.46 -1.14
N ILE A 171 5.07 0.66 -1.62
CA ILE A 171 6.14 1.40 -0.96
C ILE A 171 5.59 2.75 -0.51
N VAL A 172 5.88 3.13 0.74
CA VAL A 172 5.50 4.42 1.30
C VAL A 172 6.76 5.14 1.78
N ASN A 173 7.04 6.29 1.19
CA ASN A 173 8.04 7.22 1.71
C ASN A 173 7.32 8.19 2.66
N LEU A 174 7.58 8.08 3.95
CA LEU A 174 6.97 8.89 4.99
C LEU A 174 7.87 10.10 5.26
N ASN A 175 7.29 11.30 5.19
CA ASN A 175 8.00 12.55 5.44
C ASN A 175 8.01 12.90 6.93
N SER A 176 8.87 13.82 7.29
CA SER A 176 9.06 14.34 8.65
C SER A 176 7.75 14.69 9.36
N SER A 177 7.67 14.42 10.66
CA SER A 177 6.48 14.67 11.50
C SER A 177 5.21 13.99 10.97
N SER A 178 5.32 12.77 10.51
CA SER A 178 4.21 12.03 9.92
C SER A 178 4.01 10.68 10.61
N LYS A 179 2.78 10.20 10.53
CA LYS A 179 2.35 8.93 11.09
C LYS A 179 1.50 8.17 10.08
N ILE A 180 1.76 6.86 9.95
CA ILE A 180 0.95 5.96 9.16
C ILE A 180 0.53 4.75 9.99
N THR A 181 -0.73 4.36 9.87
CA THR A 181 -1.29 3.15 10.49
C THR A 181 -1.81 2.22 9.39
N TYR A 182 -1.44 0.95 9.45
CA TYR A 182 -1.84 -0.05 8.48
C TYR A 182 -1.92 -1.44 9.12
N PRO A 183 -2.72 -2.38 8.58
CA PRO A 183 -2.81 -3.74 9.12
C PRO A 183 -1.57 -4.56 8.80
N GLU A 184 -1.22 -5.51 9.66
CA GLU A 184 -0.13 -6.47 9.43
C GLU A 184 -0.35 -7.29 8.15
N LYS A 185 -1.62 -7.53 7.76
CA LYS A 185 -2.04 -8.13 6.49
C LYS A 185 -3.31 -7.47 6.00
N PHE A 186 -3.39 -7.19 4.71
CA PHE A 186 -4.64 -6.77 4.06
C PHE A 186 -5.53 -7.99 3.81
N SER A 187 -6.47 -8.25 4.72
CA SER A 187 -7.34 -9.45 4.74
C SER A 187 -8.76 -9.15 4.28
N GLY A 188 -9.02 -8.21 3.46
CA GLY A 188 -10.36 -7.86 2.98
C GLY A 188 -10.37 -7.57 1.49
N ASP A 189 -11.49 -7.05 1.02
CA ASP A 189 -11.70 -6.62 -0.35
C ASP A 189 -11.02 -5.26 -0.62
N THR A 190 -10.41 -4.64 0.39
CA THR A 190 -9.71 -3.36 0.32
C THR A 190 -8.36 -3.43 1.04
N ARG A 191 -7.46 -2.49 0.70
CA ARG A 191 -6.17 -2.26 1.34
C ARG A 191 -6.20 -0.87 1.97
N GLU A 192 -6.49 -0.80 3.26
CA GLU A 192 -6.71 0.48 3.94
C GLU A 192 -5.52 0.86 4.81
N VAL A 193 -5.16 2.15 4.76
CA VAL A 193 -4.16 2.79 5.60
C VAL A 193 -4.65 4.16 6.07
N GLU A 194 -4.18 4.60 7.23
CA GLU A 194 -4.44 5.94 7.75
C GLU A 194 -3.16 6.75 7.75
N LEU A 195 -3.23 8.01 7.31
CA LEU A 195 -2.10 8.93 7.24
C LEU A 195 -2.39 10.22 7.99
N THR A 196 -1.46 10.63 8.84
CA THR A 196 -1.34 11.99 9.36
C THR A 196 0.01 12.55 8.95
N GLY A 197 0.07 13.74 8.37
CA GLY A 197 1.31 14.32 7.84
C GLY A 197 1.46 14.14 6.35
N GLU A 198 2.65 13.79 5.86
CA GLU A 198 2.93 13.70 4.43
C GLU A 198 3.60 12.38 4.06
N ALA A 199 3.10 11.76 3.00
CA ALA A 199 3.67 10.54 2.45
C ALA A 199 3.55 10.49 0.93
N PHE A 200 4.58 9.94 0.29
CA PHE A 200 4.56 9.54 -1.10
C PHE A 200 4.33 8.03 -1.19
N PHE A 201 3.34 7.64 -1.96
CA PHE A 201 2.91 6.26 -2.15
C PHE A 201 3.27 5.76 -3.55
N GLU A 202 3.85 4.58 -3.62
CA GLU A 202 4.00 3.78 -4.84
C GLU A 202 3.19 2.51 -4.63
N VAL A 203 1.91 2.54 -5.04
CA VAL A 203 0.96 1.47 -4.75
C VAL A 203 1.08 0.35 -5.76
N ALA A 204 1.26 -0.88 -5.27
CA ALA A 204 1.27 -2.09 -6.07
C ALA A 204 -0.07 -2.26 -6.81
N LYS A 205 0.00 -2.63 -8.10
CA LYS A 205 -1.18 -2.74 -8.96
C LYS A 205 -2.04 -3.95 -8.55
N ASP A 206 -3.25 -3.67 -8.10
CA ASP A 206 -4.28 -4.67 -7.80
C ASP A 206 -5.66 -4.08 -8.10
N SER A 207 -6.25 -4.49 -9.22
CA SER A 207 -7.55 -3.98 -9.69
C SER A 207 -8.74 -4.58 -8.96
N LEU A 208 -8.55 -5.66 -8.20
CA LEU A 208 -9.61 -6.34 -7.46
C LEU A 208 -9.76 -5.78 -6.05
N ARG A 209 -8.67 -5.27 -5.46
CA ARG A 209 -8.67 -4.71 -4.11
C ARG A 209 -8.14 -3.29 -4.12
N PRO A 210 -9.03 -2.28 -4.09
CA PRO A 210 -8.64 -0.88 -4.03
C PRO A 210 -7.72 -0.60 -2.83
N PHE A 211 -6.73 0.27 -3.03
CA PHE A 211 -5.91 0.82 -1.96
C PHE A 211 -6.51 2.15 -1.52
N ILE A 212 -6.77 2.27 -0.23
CA ILE A 212 -7.51 3.39 0.36
C ILE A 212 -6.62 4.07 1.39
N VAL A 213 -6.36 5.36 1.20
CA VAL A 213 -5.69 6.19 2.20
C VAL A 213 -6.71 7.12 2.84
N LYS A 214 -6.89 6.98 4.16
CA LYS A 214 -7.70 7.88 4.98
C LYS A 214 -6.81 8.95 5.60
N SER A 215 -7.14 10.21 5.40
CA SER A 215 -6.38 11.34 5.96
C SER A 215 -7.33 12.51 6.29
N ASP A 216 -7.61 12.68 7.58
CA ASP A 216 -8.39 13.77 8.14
C ASP A 216 -9.72 14.08 7.37
N GLY A 217 -10.54 13.04 7.22
CA GLY A 217 -11.83 13.11 6.54
C GLY A 217 -11.75 12.97 5.01
N LEU A 218 -10.58 13.09 4.41
CA LEU A 218 -10.36 12.80 3.00
C LEU A 218 -10.09 11.30 2.79
N THR A 219 -10.74 10.71 1.81
CA THR A 219 -10.49 9.32 1.40
C THR A 219 -9.95 9.30 -0.03
N THR A 220 -8.75 8.77 -0.20
CA THR A 220 -8.07 8.66 -1.49
C THR A 220 -8.06 7.20 -1.94
N ASN A 221 -8.64 6.88 -3.09
CA ASN A 221 -8.80 5.52 -3.61
C ASN A 221 -7.98 5.35 -4.89
N VAL A 222 -7.18 4.27 -4.95
CA VAL A 222 -6.33 3.95 -6.10
C VAL A 222 -6.25 2.44 -6.36
N LEU A 223 -5.82 2.03 -7.56
CA LEU A 223 -5.68 0.62 -7.95
C LEU A 223 -4.23 0.22 -8.29
N GLY A 224 -3.32 1.19 -8.35
CA GLY A 224 -1.92 0.99 -8.73
C GLY A 224 -1.37 2.30 -9.28
N THR A 225 -0.85 3.15 -8.41
CA THR A 225 -0.73 4.60 -8.62
C THR A 225 0.44 5.12 -7.82
N SER A 226 1.18 6.09 -8.37
CA SER A 226 2.19 6.85 -7.63
C SER A 226 1.64 8.25 -7.36
N PHE A 227 1.55 8.63 -6.08
CA PHE A 227 0.95 9.90 -5.66
C PHE A 227 1.47 10.35 -4.30
N ASN A 228 1.35 11.65 -4.01
CA ASN A 228 1.67 12.25 -2.71
C ASN A 228 0.39 12.69 -2.00
N ILE A 229 0.33 12.50 -0.70
CA ILE A 229 -0.67 13.12 0.18
C ILE A 229 0.05 13.95 1.20
N ARG A 230 -0.42 15.19 1.41
CA ARG A 230 0.05 16.11 2.44
C ARG A 230 -1.13 16.58 3.28
N SER A 231 -1.22 16.07 4.50
CA SER A 231 -2.33 16.28 5.45
C SER A 231 -1.80 16.53 6.87
N TYR A 232 -0.98 17.58 7.02
CA TYR A 232 -0.53 18.00 8.36
C TYR A 232 -1.68 18.69 9.12
N PRO A 233 -1.87 18.41 10.42
CA PRO A 233 -2.99 18.97 11.20
C PRO A 233 -3.00 20.49 11.29
N ASP A 234 -1.82 21.13 11.23
CA ASP A 234 -1.64 22.57 11.35
C ASP A 234 -1.78 23.33 10.01
N MET A 235 -2.10 22.62 8.92
CA MET A 235 -2.33 23.21 7.59
C MET A 235 -3.82 23.33 7.29
N ASP A 236 -4.21 24.43 6.67
CA ASP A 236 -5.59 24.67 6.23
C ASP A 236 -5.99 23.84 4.99
N ILE A 237 -5.00 23.31 4.27
CA ILE A 237 -5.23 22.58 3.00
C ILE A 237 -4.60 21.17 3.07
N ILE A 238 -5.41 20.17 2.77
CA ILE A 238 -4.95 18.82 2.45
C ILE A 238 -4.71 18.76 0.96
N SER A 239 -3.56 18.27 0.52
CA SER A 239 -3.29 18.11 -0.92
C SER A 239 -3.01 16.67 -1.30
N VAL A 240 -3.50 16.30 -2.50
CA VAL A 240 -3.23 15.01 -3.15
C VAL A 240 -2.69 15.30 -4.54
N SER A 241 -1.46 14.90 -4.83
CA SER A 241 -0.78 15.18 -6.11
C SER A 241 -0.47 13.87 -6.83
N LEU A 242 -0.97 13.73 -8.06
CA LEU A 242 -0.91 12.50 -8.84
C LEU A 242 0.26 12.49 -9.84
N VAL A 243 1.12 11.48 -9.75
CA VAL A 243 2.25 11.28 -10.67
C VAL A 243 1.91 10.29 -11.77
N THR A 244 1.43 9.09 -11.43
CA THR A 244 1.06 8.05 -12.40
C THR A 244 -0.23 7.36 -11.99
N GLY A 245 -0.99 6.86 -12.96
CA GLY A 245 -2.21 6.10 -12.71
C GLY A 245 -3.46 6.98 -12.62
N LYS A 246 -4.34 6.67 -11.67
CA LYS A 246 -5.61 7.37 -11.43
C LYS A 246 -5.92 7.42 -9.94
N VAL A 247 -6.39 8.56 -9.48
CA VAL A 247 -6.83 8.77 -8.10
C VAL A 247 -8.28 9.19 -8.08
N LEU A 248 -9.08 8.58 -7.21
CA LEU A 248 -10.43 9.02 -6.87
C LEU A 248 -10.42 9.55 -5.43
N ILE A 249 -10.82 10.79 -5.25
CA ILE A 249 -10.87 11.49 -3.97
C ILE A 249 -12.32 11.64 -3.55
N ASN A 250 -12.63 11.22 -2.32
CA ASN A 250 -13.93 11.44 -1.71
C ASN A 250 -13.75 12.29 -0.44
N SER A 251 -14.58 13.29 -0.30
CA SER A 251 -14.69 14.14 0.89
C SER A 251 -16.14 14.20 1.33
N PRO A 252 -16.46 14.19 2.62
CA PRO A 252 -17.82 14.30 3.12
C PRO A 252 -18.52 15.56 2.60
N GLY A 253 -19.69 15.40 1.98
CA GLY A 253 -20.50 16.53 1.48
C GLY A 253 -20.11 17.07 0.11
N GLU A 254 -19.05 16.55 -0.51
CA GLU A 254 -18.59 16.96 -1.85
C GLU A 254 -18.76 15.82 -2.87
N GLU A 255 -18.89 16.17 -4.13
CA GLU A 255 -18.88 15.21 -5.23
C GLU A 255 -17.48 14.58 -5.38
N PRO A 256 -17.40 13.27 -5.70
CA PRO A 256 -16.11 12.61 -5.90
C PRO A 256 -15.28 13.24 -7.02
N VAL A 257 -14.02 13.51 -6.74
CA VAL A 257 -13.07 14.13 -7.68
C VAL A 257 -12.10 13.08 -8.21
N THR A 258 -11.92 13.04 -9.52
CA THR A 258 -10.91 12.18 -10.16
C THR A 258 -9.75 13.02 -10.66
N LEU A 259 -8.51 12.61 -10.32
CA LEU A 259 -7.29 13.22 -10.84
C LEU A 259 -6.70 12.40 -11.99
N ALA A 260 -6.19 13.10 -12.99
CA ALA A 260 -5.31 12.59 -14.02
C ALA A 260 -3.83 12.84 -13.67
N PRO A 261 -2.87 12.08 -14.23
CA PRO A 261 -1.45 12.34 -14.04
C PRO A 261 -1.07 13.78 -14.37
N GLY A 262 -0.33 14.44 -13.48
CA GLY A 262 0.03 15.85 -13.59
C GLY A 262 -0.93 16.81 -12.90
N GLU A 263 -1.97 16.31 -12.23
CA GLU A 263 -2.92 17.11 -11.46
C GLU A 263 -2.72 16.96 -9.96
N SER A 264 -3.13 17.99 -9.23
CA SER A 264 -3.18 18.04 -7.77
C SER A 264 -4.53 18.59 -7.31
N ALA A 265 -5.12 17.96 -6.29
CA ALA A 265 -6.32 18.47 -5.61
C ALA A 265 -5.94 19.03 -4.25
N GLY A 266 -6.46 20.21 -3.92
CA GLY A 266 -6.36 20.83 -2.60
C GLY A 266 -7.74 20.94 -1.94
N LEU A 267 -7.96 20.23 -0.83
CA LEU A 267 -9.15 20.34 0.01
C LEU A 267 -8.90 21.42 1.08
N ASN A 268 -9.70 22.45 1.09
CA ASN A 268 -9.71 23.43 2.16
C ASN A 268 -10.53 22.91 3.36
N ARG A 269 -9.87 22.70 4.51
CA ARG A 269 -10.50 22.14 5.72
C ARG A 269 -11.63 22.99 6.29
N LYS A 270 -11.59 24.32 6.03
CA LYS A 270 -12.58 25.28 6.59
C LYS A 270 -13.83 25.35 5.75
N THR A 271 -13.68 25.33 4.41
CA THR A 271 -14.82 25.47 3.49
C THR A 271 -15.31 24.12 2.98
N GLY A 272 -14.52 23.07 3.03
CA GLY A 272 -14.80 21.76 2.41
C GLY A 272 -14.50 21.72 0.92
N GLU A 273 -14.26 22.86 0.26
CA GLU A 273 -14.08 22.95 -1.19
C GLU A 273 -12.82 22.25 -1.66
N ILE A 274 -12.93 21.53 -2.78
CA ILE A 274 -11.81 20.90 -3.48
C ILE A 274 -11.47 21.71 -4.73
N ALA A 275 -10.24 22.22 -4.81
CA ALA A 275 -9.70 22.89 -5.99
C ALA A 275 -8.68 21.99 -6.69
N ILE A 276 -8.82 21.84 -8.03
CA ILE A 276 -7.85 21.13 -8.86
C ILE A 276 -6.87 22.14 -9.46
N SER A 277 -5.59 21.79 -9.46
CA SER A 277 -4.51 22.57 -10.06
C SER A 277 -3.52 21.64 -10.76
N MET A 278 -2.60 22.23 -11.53
CA MET A 278 -1.47 21.48 -12.05
C MET A 278 -0.51 21.11 -10.92
N PHE A 279 -0.04 19.89 -10.94
CA PHE A 279 0.97 19.35 -10.06
C PHE A 279 2.33 20.03 -10.28
N ASP A 280 2.99 20.44 -9.19
CA ASP A 280 4.35 20.98 -9.24
C ASP A 280 5.31 20.02 -8.52
N TYR A 281 6.14 19.31 -9.30
CA TYR A 281 7.10 18.34 -8.77
C TYR A 281 7.95 18.90 -7.64
N LYS A 282 8.47 20.13 -7.78
CA LYS A 282 9.37 20.72 -6.79
C LYS A 282 8.67 21.03 -5.47
N LYS A 283 7.40 21.41 -5.54
CA LYS A 283 6.60 21.72 -4.36
C LYS A 283 6.05 20.48 -3.69
N ASP A 284 5.56 19.54 -4.50
CA ASP A 284 4.67 18.50 -4.05
C ASP A 284 5.40 17.22 -3.66
N ILE A 285 6.48 16.85 -4.36
CA ILE A 285 7.15 15.56 -4.13
C ILE A 285 8.67 15.56 -4.10
N ALA A 286 9.34 16.61 -4.53
CA ALA A 286 10.80 16.63 -4.59
C ALA A 286 11.49 16.48 -3.22
N TRP A 287 10.73 16.62 -2.13
CA TRP A 287 11.18 16.37 -0.78
C TRP A 287 11.68 14.92 -0.58
N LYS A 288 11.07 13.93 -1.26
CA LYS A 288 11.50 12.54 -1.19
C LYS A 288 12.87 12.30 -1.82
N ASP A 289 13.25 13.15 -2.77
CA ASP A 289 14.50 13.11 -3.50
C ASP A 289 15.54 14.10 -2.93
N GLY A 290 15.35 14.56 -1.67
CA GLY A 290 16.31 15.43 -0.97
C GLY A 290 16.24 16.91 -1.34
N LEU A 291 15.28 17.34 -2.18
CA LEU A 291 15.17 18.73 -2.60
C LEU A 291 14.33 19.56 -1.62
N LEU A 292 14.95 20.48 -0.92
CA LEU A 292 14.31 21.54 -0.15
C LEU A 292 14.08 22.75 -1.06
N PHE A 293 12.81 23.04 -1.36
CA PHE A 293 12.42 24.05 -2.35
C PHE A 293 11.58 25.16 -1.73
N PHE A 294 11.90 26.40 -2.10
CA PHE A 294 11.18 27.62 -1.72
C PHE A 294 10.79 28.41 -2.96
N GLN A 295 9.53 28.82 -3.06
CA GLN A 295 9.02 29.67 -4.13
C GLN A 295 8.05 30.68 -3.52
N GLU A 296 8.37 31.95 -3.65
CA GLU A 296 7.59 33.05 -3.06
C GLU A 296 7.24 32.81 -1.57
N THR A 297 8.20 32.16 -0.82
CA THR A 297 7.97 31.67 0.53
C THR A 297 8.35 32.75 1.55
N ARG A 298 7.45 33.07 2.46
CA ARG A 298 7.70 34.02 3.57
C ARG A 298 8.73 33.46 4.51
N ILE A 299 9.56 34.31 5.13
CA ILE A 299 10.65 33.89 6.01
C ILE A 299 10.18 33.01 7.19
N GLN A 300 9.01 33.27 7.75
CA GLN A 300 8.44 32.47 8.83
C GLN A 300 8.10 31.04 8.35
N GLU A 301 7.60 30.90 7.14
CA GLU A 301 7.30 29.60 6.51
C GLU A 301 8.59 28.88 6.12
N VAL A 302 9.62 29.61 5.70
CA VAL A 302 10.97 29.07 5.48
C VAL A 302 11.51 28.46 6.75
N PHE A 303 11.48 29.19 7.87
CA PHE A 303 11.96 28.68 9.16
C PHE A 303 11.17 27.46 9.62
N LYS A 304 9.85 27.48 9.52
CA LYS A 304 8.99 26.33 9.84
C LYS A 304 9.36 25.10 9.00
N LYS A 305 9.63 25.30 7.72
CA LYS A 305 10.05 24.23 6.80
C LYS A 305 11.45 23.70 7.16
N LEU A 306 12.38 24.55 7.57
CA LEU A 306 13.70 24.16 8.06
C LEU A 306 13.61 23.38 9.38
N GLU A 307 12.76 23.81 10.31
CA GLU A 307 12.52 23.08 11.57
C GLU A 307 12.01 21.66 11.31
N GLN A 308 11.08 21.53 10.37
CA GLN A 308 10.54 20.23 9.98
C GLN A 308 11.57 19.37 9.25
N TRP A 309 12.36 19.98 8.35
CA TRP A 309 13.34 19.28 7.51
C TRP A 309 14.55 18.76 8.29
N TYR A 310 15.08 19.57 9.21
CA TYR A 310 16.32 19.28 9.95
C TYR A 310 16.09 18.83 11.40
N GLY A 311 14.87 18.86 11.89
CA GLY A 311 14.56 18.48 13.27
C GLY A 311 15.09 19.47 14.31
N VAL A 312 15.15 20.75 13.95
CA VAL A 312 15.63 21.83 14.82
C VAL A 312 14.51 22.74 15.27
N THR A 313 14.75 23.59 16.27
CA THR A 313 13.90 24.69 16.67
C THR A 313 14.57 26.00 16.34
N ILE A 314 13.91 26.85 15.56
CA ILE A 314 14.45 28.16 15.17
C ILE A 314 13.86 29.24 16.08
N ILE A 315 14.73 29.86 16.87
CA ILE A 315 14.38 30.92 17.80
C ILE A 315 14.80 32.26 17.17
N THR A 316 13.78 33.07 16.85
CA THR A 316 13.98 34.37 16.20
C THR A 316 13.62 35.51 17.13
N LYS A 317 14.40 36.60 17.07
CA LYS A 317 14.05 37.88 17.69
C LYS A 317 13.86 38.93 16.61
N ASN A 318 12.75 39.67 16.69
CA ASN A 318 12.49 40.86 15.85
C ASN A 318 12.63 40.60 14.35
N ILE A 319 11.78 39.72 13.80
CA ILE A 319 11.71 39.53 12.34
C ILE A 319 11.26 40.85 11.72
N PRO A 320 12.08 41.49 10.85
CA PRO A 320 11.73 42.77 10.24
C PRO A 320 10.48 42.65 9.36
N SER A 321 9.68 43.69 9.33
CA SER A 321 8.61 43.83 8.33
C SER A 321 9.24 44.15 6.97
N GLY A 322 8.72 43.52 5.90
CA GLY A 322 9.14 43.84 4.53
C GLY A 322 10.25 42.96 3.96
N ILE A 323 10.61 41.83 4.63
CA ILE A 323 11.45 40.80 4.03
C ILE A 323 10.76 40.26 2.77
N LYS A 324 11.46 40.31 1.64
CA LYS A 324 10.96 39.75 0.37
C LYS A 324 10.79 38.23 0.50
N PRO A 325 9.78 37.67 -0.17
CA PRO A 325 9.63 36.23 -0.24
C PRO A 325 10.89 35.54 -0.79
N ILE A 326 11.19 34.37 -0.28
CA ILE A 326 12.38 33.60 -0.61
C ILE A 326 12.09 32.69 -1.81
N ASN A 327 13.00 32.71 -2.76
CA ASN A 327 13.07 31.78 -3.89
C ASN A 327 14.41 31.07 -3.87
N GLY A 328 14.40 29.74 -3.92
CA GLY A 328 15.64 28.96 -3.90
C GLY A 328 15.40 27.47 -3.75
N SER A 329 16.46 26.70 -3.95
CA SER A 329 16.43 25.25 -3.75
C SER A 329 17.77 24.78 -3.19
N PHE A 330 17.70 23.77 -2.33
CA PHE A 330 18.86 23.11 -1.71
C PHE A 330 18.67 21.61 -1.88
N ASN A 331 19.66 20.95 -2.45
CA ASN A 331 19.62 19.51 -2.69
C ASN A 331 20.58 18.80 -1.74
N ASP A 332 20.02 18.00 -0.81
CA ASP A 332 20.78 17.27 0.22
C ASP A 332 21.81 18.11 0.99
N GLU A 333 21.49 19.42 1.18
CA GLU A 333 22.38 20.35 1.82
C GLU A 333 22.33 20.27 3.36
N TYR A 334 23.45 20.52 4.01
CA TYR A 334 23.52 20.64 5.46
C TYR A 334 22.87 21.95 5.95
N LEU A 335 22.21 21.89 7.11
CA LEU A 335 21.54 23.04 7.73
C LEU A 335 22.41 24.29 7.78
N ASN A 336 23.70 24.14 8.13
CA ASN A 336 24.64 25.27 8.22
C ASN A 336 24.78 26.00 6.89
N ASN A 337 24.86 25.29 5.77
CA ASN A 337 25.00 25.90 4.44
C ASN A 337 23.72 26.61 4.02
N VAL A 338 22.57 26.01 4.34
CA VAL A 338 21.25 26.64 4.08
C VAL A 338 21.09 27.92 4.89
N LEU A 339 21.39 27.88 6.20
CA LEU A 339 21.34 29.07 7.08
C LEU A 339 22.32 30.16 6.65
N LEU A 340 23.52 29.79 6.23
CA LEU A 340 24.51 30.74 5.71
C LEU A 340 23.99 31.46 4.47
N SER A 341 23.44 30.68 3.53
CA SER A 341 22.88 31.24 2.27
C SER A 341 21.69 32.15 2.55
N LEU A 342 20.77 31.72 3.42
CA LEU A 342 19.61 32.54 3.82
C LEU A 342 20.03 33.79 4.61
N GLY A 343 21.02 33.67 5.52
CA GLY A 343 21.53 34.81 6.29
C GLY A 343 22.13 35.90 5.40
N HIS A 344 22.80 35.52 4.34
CA HIS A 344 23.27 36.48 3.32
C HIS A 344 22.11 37.10 2.51
N ALA A 345 21.09 36.29 2.17
CA ALA A 345 19.99 36.77 1.32
C ALA A 345 19.05 37.76 2.05
N VAL A 346 18.80 37.56 3.35
CA VAL A 346 17.83 38.34 4.14
C VAL A 346 18.44 39.03 5.37
N ASN A 347 19.76 39.06 5.47
CA ASN A 347 20.56 39.84 6.42
C ASN A 347 20.32 39.47 7.91
N PHE A 348 20.58 38.22 8.25
CA PHE A 348 20.62 37.74 9.63
C PHE A 348 21.91 36.99 9.96
N ASP A 349 22.28 37.02 11.24
CA ASP A 349 23.28 36.12 11.81
C ASP A 349 22.56 34.96 12.52
N TYR A 350 23.28 33.84 12.66
CA TYR A 350 22.72 32.68 13.33
C TYR A 350 23.77 31.98 14.19
N LYS A 351 23.29 31.24 15.21
CA LYS A 351 24.10 30.36 16.05
C LYS A 351 23.35 29.07 16.28
N ILE A 352 24.02 27.95 16.01
CA ILE A 352 23.48 26.59 16.24
C ILE A 352 24.00 26.10 17.59
N ASN A 353 23.08 25.62 18.45
CA ASN A 353 23.39 25.04 19.75
C ASN A 353 22.58 23.75 19.94
N GLY A 354 23.15 22.60 19.60
CA GLY A 354 22.41 21.34 19.52
C GLY A 354 21.28 21.42 18.50
N ASN A 355 20.05 21.22 18.96
CA ASN A 355 18.85 21.29 18.11
C ASN A 355 18.20 22.69 18.08
N GLU A 356 18.82 23.70 18.71
CA GLU A 356 18.31 25.06 18.70
C GLU A 356 19.15 25.94 17.76
N VAL A 357 18.46 26.74 16.95
CA VAL A 357 19.04 27.72 16.05
C VAL A 357 18.56 29.10 16.44
N TYR A 358 19.47 29.91 16.93
CA TYR A 358 19.20 31.31 17.30
C TYR A 358 19.47 32.19 16.09
N VAL A 359 18.46 32.92 15.60
CA VAL A 359 18.55 33.83 14.46
C VAL A 359 18.34 35.26 14.93
N GLN A 360 19.24 36.15 14.53
CA GLN A 360 19.20 37.58 14.84
C GLN A 360 19.32 38.38 13.54
N PHE A 361 18.24 39.09 13.20
CA PHE A 361 18.24 40.02 12.06
C PHE A 361 19.06 41.27 12.39
N LYS A 362 19.75 41.80 11.36
CA LYS A 362 20.56 43.02 11.44
C LYS A 362 19.76 44.26 11.10
#